data_b5e8459d796287ec90a6cd77a195eb55
#
_entry.id   b5e8459d796287ec90a6cd77a195eb55
#
_cell.length_a   1.000
_cell.length_b   1.000
_cell.length_c   1.000
_cell.angle_alpha   90.00
_cell.angle_beta   90.00
_cell.angle_gamma   90.00
#
_symmetry.space_group_name_H-M   'P 1'
#
loop_
_entity.id
_entity.type
_entity.pdbx_description
1 polymer ?
#
loop_
_entity_poly.entity_id
_entity_poly.type
_entity_poly.pdbx_seq_one_letter_code
_entity_poly.pdbx_strand_id
1 'polypeptide(L)'
;LYGDDGQVKIQWVKSNLAHEDQLEAVKRALDTFIEYQKGKSPFVPKPQKKVKGNELAVVNIGDSHFGMLASESISGDDYNLEIAAQRHKDVFMRLMNNAPDCETIVINQLGDFFHSDNFESTTTKGTRVDTDGHLEEIFAVGLEVLSFITEEALKRYKNVIVRHVKGNHDSVLSMAIKAHQQAYWRNNKRVKIEMSDAPCWVFEWGKTAFLVSHGHAPKPNKLAEYFTAKYPEIWGRTRHRYCYHGHIHSKNTTMETYGGCITESFAGLPSSDKWHNEQGYVSGQSMCLIVLDKEKGEVRRSTERL
;
A
#
# COMPACT_ATOMS: atom_id res chain seq x y z
N LEU A 1 -20.30 38.97 17.04
CA LEU A 1 -21.31 39.81 17.71
C LEU A 1 -20.89 41.26 17.49
N TYR A 2 -21.82 42.08 16.98
CA TYR A 2 -21.64 43.50 16.80
C TYR A 2 -22.28 44.27 17.96
N GLY A 3 -21.69 45.39 18.35
CA GLY A 3 -22.30 46.30 19.31
C GLY A 3 -23.38 47.15 18.62
N ASP A 4 -24.19 47.87 19.43
CA ASP A 4 -25.23 48.78 18.95
C ASP A 4 -24.65 49.95 18.14
N ASP A 5 -23.32 50.16 18.24
CA ASP A 5 -22.52 51.14 17.50
C ASP A 5 -21.90 50.60 16.19
N GLY A 6 -22.27 49.37 15.82
CA GLY A 6 -21.73 48.67 14.64
C GLY A 6 -20.29 48.16 14.76
N GLN A 7 -19.64 48.35 15.92
CA GLN A 7 -18.28 47.84 16.16
C GLN A 7 -18.30 46.36 16.56
N VAL A 8 -17.27 45.62 16.14
CA VAL A 8 -17.09 44.19 16.48
C VAL A 8 -16.72 44.09 17.94
N LYS A 9 -17.66 43.66 18.80
CA LYS A 9 -17.40 43.40 20.25
C LYS A 9 -16.71 42.07 20.51
N ILE A 10 -17.00 41.04 19.72
CA ILE A 10 -16.37 39.72 19.84
C ILE A 10 -16.26 39.15 18.44
N GLN A 11 -15.03 38.94 18.01
CA GLN A 11 -14.72 38.18 16.79
C GLN A 11 -14.18 36.83 17.18
N TRP A 12 -14.90 35.78 16.85
CA TRP A 12 -14.34 34.45 16.87
C TRP A 12 -13.41 34.31 15.68
N VAL A 13 -12.14 34.59 15.89
CA VAL A 13 -11.09 34.13 14.96
C VAL A 13 -10.93 32.64 15.29
N LYS A 14 -11.55 31.78 14.49
CA LYS A 14 -11.13 30.38 14.41
C LYS A 14 -9.68 30.42 13.90
N SER A 15 -8.73 30.50 14.84
CA SER A 15 -7.33 30.48 14.44
C SER A 15 -7.01 29.09 13.91
N ASN A 16 -6.51 28.98 12.70
CA ASN A 16 -5.82 27.82 12.20
C ASN A 16 -4.56 27.47 13.04
N LEU A 17 -4.16 28.35 13.98
CA LEU A 17 -3.00 28.14 14.86
C LEU A 17 -3.08 26.82 15.63
N ALA A 18 -4.23 26.50 16.23
CA ALA A 18 -4.37 25.24 16.97
C ALA A 18 -4.22 24.02 16.05
N HIS A 19 -4.63 24.11 14.81
CA HIS A 19 -4.48 23.06 13.80
C HIS A 19 -3.04 22.97 13.28
N GLU A 20 -2.39 24.10 13.07
CA GLU A 20 -0.97 24.18 12.70
C GLU A 20 -0.07 23.67 13.83
N ASP A 21 -0.36 24.00 15.09
CA ASP A 21 0.36 23.50 16.25
C ASP A 21 0.20 21.98 16.44
N GLN A 22 -0.99 21.44 16.20
CA GLN A 22 -1.24 19.99 16.22
C GLN A 22 -0.48 19.28 15.10
N LEU A 23 -0.50 19.82 13.89
CA LEU A 23 0.22 19.28 12.75
C LEU A 23 1.74 19.25 12.99
N GLU A 24 2.28 20.33 13.57
CA GLU A 24 3.69 20.42 13.96
C GLU A 24 4.05 19.43 15.08
N ALA A 25 3.16 19.19 16.04
CA ALA A 25 3.36 18.23 17.10
C ALA A 25 3.37 16.78 16.55
N VAL A 26 2.43 16.44 15.68
CA VAL A 26 2.39 15.14 14.97
C VAL A 26 3.64 14.94 14.14
N LYS A 27 4.04 15.95 13.38
CA LYS A 27 5.27 15.90 12.58
C LYS A 27 6.51 15.65 13.46
N ARG A 28 6.67 16.38 14.56
CA ARG A 28 7.78 16.17 15.50
C ARG A 28 7.78 14.77 16.14
N ALA A 29 6.61 14.25 16.49
CA ALA A 29 6.48 12.90 17.02
C ALA A 29 6.89 11.85 15.98
N LEU A 30 6.43 12.00 14.73
CA LEU A 30 6.82 11.14 13.61
C LEU A 30 8.32 11.24 13.31
N ASP A 31 8.88 12.44 13.26
CA ASP A 31 10.32 12.65 13.03
C ASP A 31 11.17 11.99 14.15
N THR A 32 10.74 12.12 15.41
CA THR A 32 11.39 11.47 16.55
C THR A 32 11.32 9.95 16.44
N PHE A 33 10.16 9.40 16.08
CA PHE A 33 9.97 7.96 15.90
C PHE A 33 10.81 7.43 14.73
N ILE A 34 10.82 8.15 13.59
CA ILE A 34 11.60 7.82 12.40
C ILE A 34 13.10 7.83 12.74
N GLU A 35 13.58 8.86 13.44
CA GLU A 35 14.99 8.94 13.85
C GLU A 35 15.37 7.83 14.84
N TYR A 36 14.47 7.48 15.77
CA TYR A 36 14.67 6.35 16.68
C TYR A 36 14.78 5.02 15.95
N GLN A 37 14.04 4.81 14.86
CA GLN A 37 14.06 3.57 14.06
C GLN A 37 15.17 3.52 13.01
N LYS A 38 15.90 4.61 12.83
CA LYS A 38 16.90 4.76 11.76
C LYS A 38 18.01 3.72 11.83
N GLY A 39 18.11 2.91 10.79
CA GLY A 39 19.15 1.88 10.66
C GLY A 39 19.00 0.69 11.59
N LYS A 40 17.84 0.51 12.24
CA LYS A 40 17.57 -0.61 13.17
C LYS A 40 17.15 -1.90 12.48
N SER A 41 17.07 -1.92 11.14
CA SER A 41 16.78 -3.14 10.42
C SER A 41 17.78 -4.26 10.76
N PRO A 42 17.30 -5.50 10.90
CA PRO A 42 18.17 -6.62 11.23
C PRO A 42 19.12 -6.93 10.07
N PHE A 43 20.25 -7.55 10.41
CA PHE A 43 21.11 -8.14 9.40
C PHE A 43 20.45 -9.42 8.86
N VAL A 44 20.14 -9.44 7.57
CA VAL A 44 19.61 -10.61 6.88
C VAL A 44 20.69 -11.14 5.92
N PRO A 45 21.17 -12.37 6.08
CA PRO A 45 22.14 -12.96 5.18
C PRO A 45 21.63 -12.97 3.74
N LYS A 46 22.56 -12.74 2.79
CA LYS A 46 22.20 -12.81 1.37
C LYS A 46 21.94 -14.26 0.97
N PRO A 47 20.84 -14.57 0.26
CA PRO A 47 20.61 -15.91 -0.24
C PRO A 47 21.72 -16.33 -1.20
N GLN A 48 22.20 -17.57 -1.04
CA GLN A 48 23.34 -18.09 -1.80
C GLN A 48 22.93 -18.67 -3.16
N LYS A 49 21.64 -18.88 -3.37
CA LYS A 49 21.11 -19.48 -4.59
C LYS A 49 21.40 -18.60 -5.80
N LYS A 50 22.04 -19.19 -6.82
CA LYS A 50 22.25 -18.53 -8.11
C LYS A 50 20.97 -18.66 -8.93
N VAL A 51 20.40 -17.55 -9.33
CA VAL A 51 19.19 -17.48 -10.17
C VAL A 51 19.48 -16.72 -11.46
N LYS A 52 18.77 -17.09 -12.52
CA LYS A 52 18.82 -16.33 -13.77
C LYS A 52 18.04 -15.02 -13.58
N GLY A 53 18.67 -13.87 -13.87
CA GLY A 53 18.10 -12.54 -13.67
C GLY A 53 17.06 -12.12 -14.73
N ASN A 54 16.35 -13.06 -15.35
CA ASN A 54 15.33 -12.77 -16.37
C ASN A 54 13.93 -12.61 -15.78
N GLU A 55 13.67 -13.25 -14.65
CA GLU A 55 12.38 -13.22 -13.98
C GLU A 55 12.40 -12.26 -12.78
N LEU A 56 11.28 -11.58 -12.56
CA LEU A 56 10.99 -10.68 -11.47
C LEU A 56 9.78 -11.19 -10.70
N ALA A 57 9.91 -11.35 -9.39
CA ALA A 57 8.75 -11.58 -8.54
C ALA A 57 8.07 -10.24 -8.20
N VAL A 58 6.75 -10.18 -8.27
CA VAL A 58 5.94 -9.01 -7.91
C VAL A 58 4.84 -9.47 -6.96
N VAL A 59 4.84 -8.98 -5.74
CA VAL A 59 3.74 -9.19 -4.79
C VAL A 59 2.87 -7.95 -4.77
N ASN A 60 1.58 -8.14 -4.97
CA ASN A 60 0.57 -7.11 -4.85
C ASN A 60 -0.23 -7.35 -3.56
N ILE A 61 -0.12 -6.43 -2.63
CA ILE A 61 -0.86 -6.37 -1.37
C ILE A 61 -1.96 -5.33 -1.58
N GLY A 62 -3.20 -5.78 -1.63
CA GLY A 62 -4.36 -4.90 -1.75
C GLY A 62 -4.60 -4.12 -0.46
N ASP A 63 -5.73 -3.44 -0.43
CA ASP A 63 -6.20 -2.63 0.69
C ASP A 63 -6.12 -3.41 2.00
N SER A 64 -5.27 -2.99 2.92
CA SER A 64 -4.98 -3.72 4.16
C SER A 64 -5.81 -3.25 5.33
N HIS A 65 -6.20 -1.97 5.32
CA HIS A 65 -7.03 -1.31 6.33
C HIS A 65 -6.64 -1.64 7.78
N PHE A 66 -5.34 -1.56 8.11
CA PHE A 66 -4.89 -1.70 9.50
C PHE A 66 -5.63 -0.71 10.39
N GLY A 67 -6.17 -1.23 11.50
CA GLY A 67 -7.01 -0.48 12.41
C GLY A 67 -8.50 -0.51 12.08
N MET A 68 -8.96 -1.19 11.02
CA MET A 68 -10.39 -1.41 10.79
C MET A 68 -10.95 -2.35 11.86
N LEU A 69 -12.12 -2.00 12.40
CA LEU A 69 -12.91 -2.85 13.29
C LEU A 69 -14.13 -3.40 12.53
N ALA A 70 -14.21 -4.71 12.45
CA ALA A 70 -15.40 -5.41 11.95
C ALA A 70 -15.70 -6.60 12.84
N SER A 71 -17.00 -6.93 13.00
CA SER A 71 -17.43 -8.08 13.78
C SER A 71 -18.21 -9.08 12.92
N GLU A 72 -18.04 -10.37 13.19
CA GLU A 72 -18.72 -11.46 12.49
C GLU A 72 -20.24 -11.24 12.44
N SER A 73 -20.85 -10.76 13.53
CA SER A 73 -22.29 -10.53 13.62
C SER A 73 -22.83 -9.48 12.62
N ILE A 74 -21.96 -8.55 12.14
CA ILE A 74 -22.34 -7.46 11.25
C ILE A 74 -21.85 -7.70 9.83
N SER A 75 -20.61 -8.16 9.71
CA SER A 75 -19.88 -8.26 8.43
C SER A 75 -19.61 -9.69 7.97
N GLY A 76 -19.98 -10.68 8.79
CA GLY A 76 -19.79 -12.11 8.47
C GLY A 76 -18.39 -12.64 8.76
N ASP A 77 -17.46 -11.80 9.24
CA ASP A 77 -16.10 -12.17 9.65
C ASP A 77 -15.54 -11.11 10.57
N ASP A 78 -14.71 -11.51 11.54
CA ASP A 78 -14.04 -10.58 12.45
C ASP A 78 -12.80 -9.98 11.80
N TYR A 79 -12.59 -8.67 12.02
CA TYR A 79 -11.36 -7.99 11.68
C TYR A 79 -11.01 -6.95 12.73
N ASN A 80 -9.80 -7.05 13.24
CA ASN A 80 -9.21 -6.15 14.21
C ASN A 80 -7.70 -6.05 13.95
N LEU A 81 -6.99 -5.28 14.75
CA LEU A 81 -5.57 -5.01 14.54
C LEU A 81 -4.70 -6.28 14.66
N GLU A 82 -5.01 -7.17 15.60
CA GLU A 82 -4.30 -8.43 15.79
C GLU A 82 -4.54 -9.39 14.62
N ILE A 83 -5.80 -9.57 14.21
CA ILE A 83 -6.19 -10.39 13.07
C ILE A 83 -5.55 -9.86 11.78
N ALA A 84 -5.55 -8.53 11.58
CA ALA A 84 -4.90 -7.91 10.44
C ALA A 84 -3.41 -8.26 10.37
N ALA A 85 -2.70 -8.10 11.48
CA ALA A 85 -1.27 -8.40 11.55
C ALA A 85 -0.98 -9.88 11.27
N GLN A 86 -1.73 -10.77 11.90
CA GLN A 86 -1.54 -12.22 11.74
C GLN A 86 -1.86 -12.69 10.31
N ARG A 87 -3.00 -12.25 9.74
CA ARG A 87 -3.40 -12.59 8.35
C ARG A 87 -2.34 -12.17 7.34
N HIS A 88 -1.82 -10.94 7.43
CA HIS A 88 -0.79 -10.47 6.50
C HIS A 88 0.51 -11.26 6.62
N LYS A 89 0.98 -11.56 7.84
CA LYS A 89 2.17 -12.37 8.07
C LYS A 89 1.99 -13.80 7.52
N ASP A 90 0.89 -14.46 7.84
CA ASP A 90 0.63 -15.84 7.45
C ASP A 90 0.47 -16.01 5.94
N VAL A 91 -0.34 -15.15 5.31
CA VAL A 91 -0.57 -15.21 3.86
C VAL A 91 0.73 -14.92 3.11
N PHE A 92 1.50 -13.92 3.55
CA PHE A 92 2.79 -13.63 2.95
C PHE A 92 3.78 -14.79 3.09
N MET A 93 3.83 -15.44 4.26
CA MET A 93 4.68 -16.64 4.46
C MET A 93 4.26 -17.79 3.57
N ARG A 94 2.95 -18.06 3.40
CA ARG A 94 2.47 -19.09 2.45
C ARG A 94 2.92 -18.78 1.02
N LEU A 95 2.80 -17.52 0.58
CA LEU A 95 3.32 -17.08 -0.73
C LEU A 95 4.83 -17.31 -0.84
N MET A 96 5.59 -16.96 0.20
CA MET A 96 7.05 -17.11 0.18
C MET A 96 7.47 -18.58 0.15
N ASN A 97 6.77 -19.48 0.81
CA ASN A 97 7.09 -20.92 0.78
C ASN A 97 7.02 -21.50 -0.64
N ASN A 98 6.09 -21.02 -1.46
CA ASN A 98 5.86 -21.47 -2.83
C ASN A 98 6.44 -20.50 -3.89
N ALA A 99 7.12 -19.42 -3.46
CA ALA A 99 7.59 -18.40 -4.35
C ALA A 99 8.74 -18.91 -5.25
N PRO A 100 8.76 -18.50 -6.50
CA PRO A 100 9.83 -18.89 -7.44
C PRO A 100 11.15 -18.21 -7.11
N ASP A 101 12.21 -18.82 -7.60
CA ASP A 101 13.55 -18.29 -7.42
C ASP A 101 13.85 -17.17 -8.42
N CYS A 102 13.62 -15.94 -8.00
CA CYS A 102 14.02 -14.73 -8.73
C CYS A 102 15.16 -14.01 -8.00
N GLU A 103 15.92 -13.18 -8.70
CA GLU A 103 16.96 -12.34 -8.07
C GLU A 103 16.34 -11.18 -7.30
N THR A 104 15.26 -10.63 -7.83
CA THR A 104 14.59 -9.43 -7.31
C THR A 104 13.10 -9.67 -7.08
N ILE A 105 12.61 -9.11 -6.00
CA ILE A 105 11.16 -9.01 -5.74
C ILE A 105 10.77 -7.54 -5.63
N VAL A 106 9.60 -7.20 -6.19
CA VAL A 106 8.91 -5.92 -5.97
C VAL A 106 7.69 -6.20 -5.10
N ILE A 107 7.56 -5.45 -4.02
CA ILE A 107 6.40 -5.50 -3.12
C ILE A 107 5.62 -4.22 -3.32
N ASN A 108 4.45 -4.31 -3.89
CA ASN A 108 3.51 -3.22 -4.08
C ASN A 108 2.44 -3.29 -2.99
N GLN A 109 2.45 -2.36 -2.07
CA GLN A 109 1.30 -2.06 -1.22
C GLN A 109 0.44 -1.04 -1.98
N LEU A 110 -0.79 -1.42 -2.36
CA LEU A 110 -1.60 -0.75 -3.37
C LEU A 110 -2.48 0.40 -2.83
N GLY A 111 -2.18 0.92 -1.65
CA GLY A 111 -2.92 2.01 -0.99
C GLY A 111 -3.89 1.50 0.06
N ASP A 112 -4.48 2.42 0.81
CA ASP A 112 -5.37 2.13 1.94
C ASP A 112 -4.78 1.07 2.89
N PHE A 113 -3.50 1.28 3.22
CA PHE A 113 -2.82 0.41 4.18
C PHE A 113 -3.37 0.62 5.59
N PHE A 114 -3.64 1.87 5.96
CA PHE A 114 -4.34 2.23 7.19
C PHE A 114 -5.80 2.58 6.91
N HIS A 115 -6.67 2.25 7.85
CA HIS A 115 -8.10 2.49 7.72
C HIS A 115 -8.48 3.95 7.96
N SER A 116 -7.73 4.66 8.79
CA SER A 116 -7.89 6.09 9.08
C SER A 116 -6.56 6.83 8.92
N ASP A 117 -6.63 8.16 8.75
CA ASP A 117 -5.49 9.02 8.45
C ASP A 117 -5.12 9.98 9.60
N ASN A 118 -5.85 9.92 10.71
CA ASN A 118 -5.73 10.88 11.80
C ASN A 118 -6.31 10.35 13.13
N PHE A 119 -6.15 11.13 14.20
CA PHE A 119 -6.60 10.81 15.55
C PHE A 119 -8.13 10.80 15.73
N GLU A 120 -8.87 11.43 14.81
CA GLU A 120 -10.33 11.50 14.83
C GLU A 120 -10.99 10.27 14.18
N SER A 121 -10.22 9.25 13.83
CA SER A 121 -10.68 8.04 13.11
C SER A 121 -11.47 8.41 11.85
N THR A 122 -10.86 9.27 11.01
CA THR A 122 -11.44 9.62 9.71
C THR A 122 -10.47 9.30 8.58
N THR A 123 -11.04 9.07 7.39
CA THR A 123 -10.26 9.02 6.15
C THR A 123 -9.65 10.39 5.84
N THR A 124 -8.75 10.45 4.87
CA THR A 124 -8.16 11.74 4.40
C THR A 124 -9.20 12.83 4.08
N LYS A 125 -10.39 12.43 3.62
CA LYS A 125 -11.48 13.36 3.29
C LYS A 125 -12.44 13.63 4.45
N GLY A 126 -12.18 13.10 5.64
CA GLY A 126 -13.00 13.33 6.83
C GLY A 126 -14.18 12.38 7.01
N THR A 127 -14.29 11.30 6.23
CA THR A 127 -15.30 10.26 6.47
C THR A 127 -14.92 9.49 7.73
N ARG A 128 -15.83 9.43 8.71
CA ARG A 128 -15.65 8.63 9.92
C ARG A 128 -15.65 7.15 9.62
N VAL A 129 -14.78 6.42 10.29
CA VAL A 129 -14.63 4.97 10.18
C VAL A 129 -14.50 4.35 11.57
N ASP A 130 -14.91 3.10 11.69
CA ASP A 130 -14.79 2.34 12.95
C ASP A 130 -13.38 1.77 13.03
N THR A 131 -12.67 2.11 14.12
CA THR A 131 -11.27 1.71 14.33
C THR A 131 -11.09 0.86 15.58
N ASP A 132 -10.18 -0.11 15.50
CA ASP A 132 -9.66 -0.89 16.62
C ASP A 132 -8.30 -0.35 17.06
N GLY A 133 -8.23 0.16 18.28
CA GLY A 133 -7.02 0.74 18.86
C GLY A 133 -6.82 2.23 18.60
N HIS A 134 -5.78 2.76 19.20
CA HIS A 134 -5.34 4.15 19.00
C HIS A 134 -4.42 4.26 17.79
N LEU A 135 -4.39 5.43 17.18
CA LEU A 135 -3.63 5.66 15.94
C LEU A 135 -2.14 5.27 16.05
N GLU A 136 -1.52 5.54 17.20
CA GLU A 136 -0.12 5.20 17.47
C GLU A 136 0.12 3.69 17.48
N GLU A 137 -0.80 2.92 18.06
CA GLU A 137 -0.76 1.46 18.10
C GLU A 137 -0.98 0.88 16.70
N ILE A 138 -2.01 1.35 16.02
CA ILE A 138 -2.31 0.96 14.63
C ILE A 138 -1.09 1.21 13.73
N PHE A 139 -0.48 2.38 13.86
CA PHE A 139 0.70 2.75 13.08
C PHE A 139 1.90 1.86 13.40
N ALA A 140 2.17 1.61 14.68
CA ALA A 140 3.28 0.76 15.10
C ALA A 140 3.15 -0.68 14.58
N VAL A 141 1.97 -1.29 14.73
CA VAL A 141 1.69 -2.66 14.25
C VAL A 141 1.79 -2.75 12.73
N GLY A 142 1.23 -1.77 12.01
CA GLY A 142 1.33 -1.73 10.54
C GLY A 142 2.78 -1.66 10.06
N LEU A 143 3.62 -0.82 10.70
CA LEU A 143 5.04 -0.72 10.37
C LEU A 143 5.82 -2.00 10.70
N GLU A 144 5.48 -2.68 11.80
CA GLU A 144 6.07 -3.97 12.15
C GLU A 144 5.78 -5.01 11.06
N VAL A 145 4.52 -5.09 10.61
CA VAL A 145 4.12 -6.03 9.54
C VAL A 145 4.84 -5.74 8.22
N LEU A 146 4.97 -4.48 7.82
CA LEU A 146 5.72 -4.11 6.61
C LEU A 146 7.20 -4.44 6.72
N SER A 147 7.78 -4.24 7.91
CA SER A 147 9.18 -4.59 8.18
C SER A 147 9.39 -6.10 8.15
N PHE A 148 8.47 -6.89 8.75
CA PHE A 148 8.45 -8.34 8.68
C PHE A 148 8.38 -8.85 7.23
N ILE A 149 7.44 -8.34 6.43
CA ILE A 149 7.28 -8.71 5.01
C ILE A 149 8.57 -8.45 4.22
N THR A 150 9.21 -7.30 4.45
CA THR A 150 10.47 -6.94 3.79
C THR A 150 11.62 -7.85 4.24
N GLU A 151 11.69 -8.20 5.52
CA GLU A 151 12.68 -9.09 6.08
C GLU A 151 12.57 -10.51 5.50
N GLU A 152 11.35 -11.07 5.49
CA GLU A 152 11.08 -12.41 4.93
C GLU A 152 11.41 -12.46 3.43
N ALA A 153 11.09 -11.40 2.68
CA ALA A 153 11.51 -11.28 1.29
C ALA A 153 13.04 -11.27 1.14
N LEU A 154 13.78 -10.58 2.02
CA LEU A 154 15.24 -10.54 2.00
C LEU A 154 15.90 -11.89 2.29
N LYS A 155 15.24 -12.78 3.03
CA LYS A 155 15.76 -14.15 3.26
C LYS A 155 15.78 -14.98 1.98
N ARG A 156 14.93 -14.64 1.02
CA ARG A 156 14.74 -15.38 -0.23
C ARG A 156 15.32 -14.68 -1.46
N TYR A 157 15.21 -13.36 -1.55
CA TYR A 157 15.61 -12.57 -2.71
C TYR A 157 16.85 -11.74 -2.43
N LYS A 158 17.69 -11.55 -3.47
CA LYS A 158 18.91 -10.73 -3.36
C LYS A 158 18.57 -9.24 -3.23
N ASN A 159 17.54 -8.78 -3.94
CA ASN A 159 17.09 -7.40 -3.94
C ASN A 159 15.59 -7.33 -3.65
N VAL A 160 15.19 -6.38 -2.82
CA VAL A 160 13.80 -6.10 -2.47
C VAL A 160 13.50 -4.63 -2.80
N ILE A 161 12.49 -4.40 -3.61
CA ILE A 161 12.00 -3.06 -3.93
C ILE A 161 10.61 -2.93 -3.33
N VAL A 162 10.37 -1.90 -2.54
CA VAL A 162 9.08 -1.68 -1.88
C VAL A 162 8.46 -0.39 -2.39
N ARG A 163 7.21 -0.48 -2.83
CA ARG A 163 6.38 0.66 -3.22
C ARG A 163 5.16 0.73 -2.31
N HIS A 164 4.99 1.86 -1.63
CA HIS A 164 3.76 2.22 -0.94
C HIS A 164 2.99 3.22 -1.78
N VAL A 165 1.82 2.81 -2.25
CA VAL A 165 0.92 3.67 -3.02
C VAL A 165 0.04 4.46 -2.04
N LYS A 166 -0.22 5.71 -2.37
CA LYS A 166 -1.09 6.58 -1.60
C LYS A 166 -2.55 6.20 -1.80
N GLY A 167 -3.24 5.86 -0.73
CA GLY A 167 -4.67 5.57 -0.74
C GLY A 167 -5.55 6.80 -0.52
N ASN A 168 -6.86 6.61 -0.45
CA ASN A 168 -7.81 7.66 -0.09
C ASN A 168 -8.17 7.66 1.41
N HIS A 169 -7.88 6.57 2.11
CA HIS A 169 -8.02 6.48 3.55
C HIS A 169 -6.82 7.04 4.31
N ASP A 170 -5.60 6.91 3.77
CA ASP A 170 -4.33 7.05 4.49
C ASP A 170 -3.29 7.94 3.78
N SER A 171 -3.73 9.00 3.10
CA SER A 171 -2.84 9.84 2.31
C SER A 171 -1.68 10.46 3.09
N VAL A 172 -1.90 10.86 4.34
CA VAL A 172 -0.87 11.43 5.22
C VAL A 172 0.02 10.32 5.77
N LEU A 173 -0.58 9.25 6.30
CA LEU A 173 0.17 8.13 6.87
C LEU A 173 1.00 7.38 5.83
N SER A 174 0.59 7.34 4.57
CA SER A 174 1.40 6.78 3.46
C SER A 174 2.75 7.48 3.31
N MET A 175 2.83 8.79 3.56
CA MET A 175 4.11 9.51 3.55
C MET A 175 4.98 9.10 4.74
N ALA A 176 4.37 8.95 5.91
CA ALA A 176 5.06 8.52 7.13
C ALA A 176 5.60 7.08 7.00
N ILE A 177 4.81 6.15 6.40
CA ILE A 177 5.28 4.79 6.08
C ILE A 177 6.56 4.83 5.24
N LYS A 178 6.56 5.57 4.13
CA LYS A 178 7.73 5.66 3.23
C LYS A 178 8.95 6.18 3.95
N ALA A 179 8.79 7.27 4.71
CA ALA A 179 9.88 7.88 5.46
C ALA A 179 10.45 6.93 6.54
N HIS A 180 9.57 6.25 7.29
CA HIS A 180 9.97 5.25 8.27
C HIS A 180 10.72 4.09 7.61
N GLN A 181 10.15 3.46 6.58
CA GLN A 181 10.75 2.32 5.91
C GLN A 181 12.12 2.68 5.30
N GLN A 182 12.25 3.87 4.71
CA GLN A 182 13.52 4.35 4.20
C GLN A 182 14.56 4.54 5.31
N ALA A 183 14.16 5.11 6.44
CA ALA A 183 15.04 5.29 7.60
C ALA A 183 15.46 3.94 8.22
N TYR A 184 14.50 3.06 8.43
CA TYR A 184 14.70 1.73 9.02
C TYR A 184 15.68 0.89 8.20
N TRP A 185 15.50 0.81 6.88
CA TRP A 185 16.31 0.01 5.96
C TRP A 185 17.54 0.72 5.40
N ARG A 186 17.85 1.97 5.82
CA ARG A 186 18.91 2.80 5.21
C ARG A 186 20.29 2.14 5.12
N ASN A 187 20.61 1.25 6.03
CA ASN A 187 21.90 0.54 6.07
C ASN A 187 21.90 -0.74 5.23
N ASN A 188 20.75 -1.16 4.71
CA ASN A 188 20.61 -2.37 3.90
C ASN A 188 20.54 -2.02 2.41
N LYS A 189 21.67 -2.12 1.71
CA LYS A 189 21.77 -1.80 0.28
C LYS A 189 20.93 -2.71 -0.64
N ARG A 190 20.38 -3.79 -0.09
CA ARG A 190 19.50 -4.73 -0.82
C ARG A 190 18.04 -4.31 -0.82
N VAL A 191 17.67 -3.34 0.01
CA VAL A 191 16.31 -2.79 0.08
C VAL A 191 16.29 -1.42 -0.58
N LYS A 192 15.37 -1.23 -1.50
CA LYS A 192 15.05 0.06 -2.10
C LYS A 192 13.60 0.42 -1.78
N ILE A 193 13.40 1.51 -1.06
CA ILE A 193 12.07 2.09 -0.84
C ILE A 193 11.83 3.14 -1.95
N GLU A 194 10.74 2.99 -2.67
CA GLU A 194 10.33 3.96 -3.70
C GLU A 194 9.66 5.16 -3.04
N MET A 195 10.27 6.33 -3.15
CA MET A 195 9.88 7.55 -2.42
C MET A 195 8.97 8.48 -3.20
N SER A 196 8.65 8.17 -4.47
CA SER A 196 7.77 9.03 -5.27
C SER A 196 6.39 9.19 -4.66
N ASP A 197 5.88 10.43 -4.65
CA ASP A 197 4.50 10.76 -4.24
C ASP A 197 3.52 10.78 -5.42
N ALA A 198 4.00 10.42 -6.62
CA ALA A 198 3.14 10.32 -7.80
C ALA A 198 2.01 9.31 -7.56
N PRO A 199 0.78 9.60 -8.04
CA PRO A 199 -0.37 8.69 -7.86
C PRO A 199 -0.19 7.36 -8.60
N CYS A 200 0.71 7.34 -9.57
CA CYS A 200 1.09 6.15 -10.32
C CYS A 200 2.62 6.03 -10.36
N TRP A 201 3.10 4.82 -10.23
CA TRP A 201 4.51 4.48 -10.39
C TRP A 201 4.66 3.40 -11.45
N VAL A 202 5.65 3.54 -12.31
CA VAL A 202 5.93 2.58 -13.38
C VAL A 202 7.27 1.90 -13.12
N PHE A 203 7.27 0.58 -13.29
CA PHE A 203 8.47 -0.25 -13.23
C PHE A 203 8.66 -0.97 -14.56
N GLU A 204 9.86 -0.87 -15.10
CA GLU A 204 10.24 -1.49 -16.38
C GLU A 204 11.15 -2.70 -16.14
N TRP A 205 10.85 -3.80 -16.81
CA TRP A 205 11.60 -5.04 -16.74
C TRP A 205 11.77 -5.65 -18.15
N GLY A 206 12.78 -5.19 -18.89
CA GLY A 206 12.99 -5.60 -20.28
C GLY A 206 11.85 -5.14 -21.21
N LYS A 207 11.16 -6.07 -21.86
CA LYS A 207 9.98 -5.79 -22.69
C LYS A 207 8.67 -5.79 -21.89
N THR A 208 8.76 -5.97 -20.60
CA THR A 208 7.62 -5.95 -19.67
C THR A 208 7.64 -4.66 -18.85
N ALA A 209 6.49 -4.06 -18.61
CA ALA A 209 6.35 -2.97 -17.66
C ALA A 209 5.01 -3.06 -16.92
N PHE A 210 4.99 -2.55 -15.70
CA PHE A 210 3.74 -2.39 -14.96
C PHE A 210 3.66 -1.03 -14.29
N LEU A 211 2.45 -0.51 -14.24
CA LEU A 211 2.07 0.67 -13.51
C LEU A 211 1.31 0.23 -12.26
N VAL A 212 1.61 0.83 -11.11
CA VAL A 212 0.81 0.65 -9.88
C VAL A 212 0.15 1.95 -9.46
N SER A 213 -1.09 1.83 -9.00
CA SER A 213 -1.91 2.92 -8.48
C SER A 213 -2.84 2.37 -7.41
N HIS A 214 -3.45 3.23 -6.57
CA HIS A 214 -4.53 2.76 -5.71
C HIS A 214 -5.83 2.52 -6.48
N GLY A 215 -6.12 3.32 -7.49
CA GLY A 215 -7.32 3.16 -8.33
C GLY A 215 -8.45 4.15 -8.02
N HIS A 216 -8.33 4.96 -6.94
CA HIS A 216 -9.30 6.03 -6.67
C HIS A 216 -9.07 7.26 -7.58
N ALA A 217 -7.81 7.55 -7.92
CA ALA A 217 -7.38 8.63 -8.82
C ALA A 217 -5.95 8.36 -9.35
N PRO A 218 -5.74 8.09 -10.65
CA PRO A 218 -6.75 7.91 -11.70
C PRO A 218 -7.64 6.67 -11.51
N LYS A 219 -8.86 6.71 -12.07
CA LYS A 219 -9.76 5.54 -12.03
C LYS A 219 -9.22 4.39 -12.89
N PRO A 220 -9.57 3.13 -12.62
CA PRO A 220 -9.01 1.96 -13.30
C PRO A 220 -9.10 2.03 -14.84
N ASN A 221 -10.24 2.47 -15.38
CA ASN A 221 -10.45 2.62 -16.82
C ASN A 221 -9.60 3.72 -17.49
N LYS A 222 -8.88 4.54 -16.71
CA LYS A 222 -7.98 5.59 -17.18
C LYS A 222 -6.50 5.26 -17.01
N LEU A 223 -6.16 4.13 -16.34
CA LEU A 223 -4.77 3.82 -16.02
C LEU A 223 -3.91 3.54 -17.26
N ALA A 224 -4.43 2.81 -18.25
CA ALA A 224 -3.72 2.53 -19.49
C ALA A 224 -3.49 3.81 -20.32
N GLU A 225 -4.50 4.70 -20.39
CA GLU A 225 -4.38 6.01 -21.03
C GLU A 225 -3.34 6.88 -20.31
N TYR A 226 -3.38 6.91 -18.97
CA TYR A 226 -2.40 7.61 -18.14
C TYR A 226 -0.98 7.06 -18.37
N PHE A 227 -0.83 5.73 -18.43
CA PHE A 227 0.47 5.09 -18.68
C PHE A 227 1.04 5.54 -20.05
N THR A 228 0.23 5.49 -21.09
CA THR A 228 0.63 5.92 -22.44
C THR A 228 1.04 7.39 -22.48
N ALA A 229 0.24 8.27 -21.85
CA ALA A 229 0.45 9.71 -21.91
C ALA A 229 1.65 10.19 -21.07
N LYS A 230 1.84 9.61 -19.88
CA LYS A 230 2.87 10.03 -18.92
C LYS A 230 4.23 9.35 -19.12
N TYR A 231 4.22 8.14 -19.69
CA TYR A 231 5.42 7.33 -19.86
C TYR A 231 5.53 6.79 -21.30
N PRO A 232 5.42 7.66 -22.33
CA PRO A 232 5.36 7.25 -23.75
C PRO A 232 6.59 6.47 -24.19
N GLU A 233 7.76 6.79 -23.64
CA GLU A 233 9.01 6.09 -23.97
C GLU A 233 9.02 4.65 -23.42
N ILE A 234 8.58 4.43 -22.16
CA ILE A 234 8.46 3.09 -21.58
C ILE A 234 7.39 2.31 -22.34
N TRP A 235 6.25 2.95 -22.63
CA TRP A 235 5.18 2.35 -23.39
C TRP A 235 5.65 1.89 -24.79
N GLY A 236 6.39 2.74 -25.50
CA GLY A 236 6.85 2.46 -26.86
C GLY A 236 7.87 1.32 -26.97
N ARG A 237 8.74 1.15 -25.94
CA ARG A 237 9.77 0.11 -25.95
C ARG A 237 9.38 -1.20 -25.26
N THR A 238 8.24 -1.24 -24.57
CA THR A 238 7.71 -2.46 -23.92
C THR A 238 6.59 -3.09 -24.75
N ARG A 239 6.34 -4.39 -24.54
CA ARG A 239 5.29 -5.17 -25.23
C ARG A 239 4.23 -5.67 -24.28
N HIS A 240 4.63 -6.10 -23.09
CA HIS A 240 3.76 -6.65 -22.05
C HIS A 240 3.53 -5.57 -20.99
N ARG A 241 2.30 -5.05 -20.89
CA ARG A 241 1.97 -3.90 -20.04
C ARG A 241 0.84 -4.25 -19.11
N TYR A 242 1.02 -3.87 -17.85
CA TYR A 242 0.06 -4.14 -16.78
C TYR A 242 -0.21 -2.86 -16.00
N CYS A 243 -1.43 -2.70 -15.50
CA CYS A 243 -1.80 -1.70 -14.50
C CYS A 243 -2.40 -2.42 -13.31
N TYR A 244 -1.74 -2.36 -12.16
CA TYR A 244 -2.17 -3.00 -10.93
C TYR A 244 -2.75 -1.98 -9.97
N HIS A 245 -3.89 -2.28 -9.35
CA HIS A 245 -4.53 -1.35 -8.42
C HIS A 245 -5.33 -2.06 -7.32
N GLY A 246 -5.65 -1.33 -6.23
CA GLY A 246 -6.54 -1.71 -5.14
C GLY A 246 -7.90 -1.03 -5.26
N HIS A 247 -8.40 -0.48 -4.17
CA HIS A 247 -9.56 0.39 -3.98
C HIS A 247 -10.93 -0.26 -4.14
N ILE A 248 -11.16 -1.10 -5.13
CA ILE A 248 -12.51 -1.63 -5.39
C ILE A 248 -12.82 -2.88 -4.57
N HIS A 249 -11.90 -3.32 -3.71
CA HIS A 249 -11.98 -4.47 -2.80
C HIS A 249 -12.46 -5.78 -3.45
N SER A 250 -12.87 -5.74 -4.71
CA SER A 250 -13.35 -6.91 -5.43
C SER A 250 -12.20 -7.66 -6.08
N LYS A 251 -12.34 -8.98 -6.10
CA LYS A 251 -11.40 -9.88 -6.72
C LYS A 251 -11.28 -9.58 -8.22
N ASN A 252 -10.06 -9.28 -8.64
CA ASN A 252 -9.57 -9.43 -10.01
C ASN A 252 -10.56 -9.05 -11.11
N THR A 253 -10.97 -7.79 -11.16
CA THR A 253 -11.56 -7.27 -12.39
C THR A 253 -10.40 -7.05 -13.36
N THR A 254 -10.27 -7.92 -14.35
CA THR A 254 -9.27 -7.79 -15.40
C THR A 254 -9.92 -7.11 -16.59
N MET A 255 -9.32 -6.04 -17.05
CA MET A 255 -9.74 -5.30 -18.23
C MET A 255 -8.58 -5.19 -19.21
N GLU A 256 -8.72 -5.76 -20.39
CA GLU A 256 -7.76 -5.60 -21.49
C GLU A 256 -8.15 -4.38 -22.33
N THR A 257 -7.16 -3.54 -22.65
CA THR A 257 -7.35 -2.37 -23.49
C THR A 257 -6.81 -2.63 -24.89
N TYR A 258 -7.31 -1.87 -25.89
CA TYR A 258 -6.84 -1.96 -27.27
C TYR A 258 -5.33 -1.72 -27.45
N GLY A 259 -4.66 -1.09 -26.50
CA GLY A 259 -3.21 -0.90 -26.49
C GLY A 259 -2.42 -2.11 -25.99
N GLY A 260 -3.06 -3.25 -25.69
CA GLY A 260 -2.42 -4.43 -25.13
C GLY A 260 -1.92 -4.20 -23.71
N CYS A 261 -2.68 -3.45 -22.90
CA CYS A 261 -2.43 -3.26 -21.48
C CYS A 261 -3.52 -3.97 -20.66
N ILE A 262 -3.11 -4.78 -19.73
CA ILE A 262 -4.01 -5.47 -18.79
C ILE A 262 -4.11 -4.65 -17.51
N THR A 263 -5.30 -4.15 -17.20
CA THR A 263 -5.61 -3.49 -15.93
C THR A 263 -6.28 -4.46 -14.99
N GLU A 264 -5.76 -4.62 -13.78
CA GLU A 264 -6.21 -5.63 -12.82
C GLU A 264 -6.27 -5.06 -11.41
N SER A 265 -7.37 -5.39 -10.69
CA SER A 265 -7.53 -5.10 -9.27
C SER A 265 -7.10 -6.29 -8.42
N PHE A 266 -6.58 -6.00 -7.23
CA PHE A 266 -6.18 -7.00 -6.25
C PHE A 266 -7.03 -6.85 -4.99
N ALA A 267 -7.54 -7.99 -4.51
CA ALA A 267 -8.26 -8.04 -3.25
C ALA A 267 -7.30 -7.75 -2.08
N GLY A 268 -7.84 -7.21 -1.00
CA GLY A 268 -7.17 -7.11 0.30
C GLY A 268 -7.35 -8.36 1.15
N LEU A 269 -6.89 -8.30 2.40
CA LEU A 269 -7.09 -9.32 3.43
C LEU A 269 -8.12 -8.94 4.50
N PRO A 270 -8.62 -7.68 4.58
CA PRO A 270 -9.73 -7.34 5.46
C PRO A 270 -10.98 -8.13 5.15
N SER A 271 -11.81 -8.35 6.16
CA SER A 271 -13.22 -8.70 6.00
C SER A 271 -13.99 -7.55 5.33
N SER A 272 -15.21 -7.80 4.88
CA SER A 272 -16.10 -6.70 4.51
C SER A 272 -16.40 -5.86 5.75
N ASP A 273 -16.31 -4.54 5.66
CA ASP A 273 -16.82 -3.67 6.69
C ASP A 273 -18.37 -3.57 6.61
N LYS A 274 -18.97 -2.91 7.58
CA LYS A 274 -20.43 -2.74 7.63
C LYS A 274 -21.00 -2.15 6.34
N TRP A 275 -20.35 -1.13 5.78
CA TRP A 275 -20.82 -0.46 4.56
C TRP A 275 -20.77 -1.39 3.34
N HIS A 276 -19.68 -2.13 3.16
CA HIS A 276 -19.53 -3.10 2.06
C HIS A 276 -20.58 -4.21 2.18
N ASN A 277 -20.83 -4.71 3.40
CA ASN A 277 -21.83 -5.74 3.62
C ASN A 277 -23.26 -5.25 3.31
N GLU A 278 -23.62 -4.03 3.75
CA GLU A 278 -24.92 -3.40 3.46
C GLU A 278 -25.12 -3.18 1.96
N GLN A 279 -24.06 -2.93 1.20
CA GLN A 279 -24.10 -2.79 -0.26
C GLN A 279 -24.04 -4.13 -1.02
N GLY A 280 -23.93 -5.27 -0.31
CA GLY A 280 -23.84 -6.60 -0.91
C GLY A 280 -22.50 -6.91 -1.58
N TYR A 281 -21.44 -6.18 -1.26
CA TYR A 281 -20.10 -6.47 -1.76
C TYR A 281 -19.46 -7.62 -0.98
N VAL A 282 -19.31 -8.77 -1.63
CA VAL A 282 -18.57 -9.92 -1.09
C VAL A 282 -17.27 -10.06 -1.86
N SER A 283 -16.15 -9.75 -1.20
CA SER A 283 -14.82 -9.86 -1.79
C SER A 283 -14.09 -11.08 -1.26
N GLY A 284 -13.40 -11.80 -2.12
CA GLY A 284 -12.47 -12.83 -1.67
C GLY A 284 -11.21 -12.20 -1.08
N GLN A 285 -10.77 -12.69 0.06
CA GLN A 285 -9.57 -12.23 0.76
C GLN A 285 -8.35 -12.98 0.21
N SER A 286 -7.39 -12.25 -0.38
CA SER A 286 -6.23 -12.89 -0.99
C SER A 286 -5.05 -11.93 -1.17
N MET A 287 -3.86 -12.52 -1.29
CA MET A 287 -2.65 -11.85 -1.71
C MET A 287 -2.06 -12.58 -2.91
N CYS A 288 -1.53 -11.83 -3.87
CA CYS A 288 -1.07 -12.39 -5.14
C CYS A 288 0.42 -12.12 -5.38
N LEU A 289 1.12 -13.16 -5.82
CA LEU A 289 2.48 -13.09 -6.35
C LEU A 289 2.45 -13.40 -7.85
N ILE A 290 3.01 -12.51 -8.65
CA ILE A 290 3.13 -12.63 -10.09
C ILE A 290 4.62 -12.73 -10.44
N VAL A 291 4.95 -13.57 -11.43
CA VAL A 291 6.29 -13.64 -12.00
C VAL A 291 6.28 -13.08 -13.40
N LEU A 292 7.06 -12.04 -13.60
CA LEU A 292 7.23 -11.37 -14.88
C LEU A 292 8.58 -11.75 -15.51
N ASP A 293 8.56 -12.22 -16.74
CA ASP A 293 9.77 -12.42 -17.56
C ASP A 293 10.06 -11.17 -18.40
N LYS A 294 11.33 -10.89 -18.63
CA LYS A 294 11.77 -9.72 -19.41
C LYS A 294 11.20 -9.65 -20.82
N GLU A 295 11.02 -10.80 -21.47
CA GLU A 295 10.60 -10.89 -22.87
C GLU A 295 9.17 -11.40 -23.06
N LYS A 296 8.62 -12.16 -22.07
CA LYS A 296 7.37 -12.90 -22.21
C LYS A 296 6.21 -12.32 -21.41
N GLY A 297 6.45 -11.30 -20.58
CA GLY A 297 5.42 -10.78 -19.67
C GLY A 297 5.16 -11.70 -18.49
N GLU A 298 3.92 -11.84 -18.05
CA GLU A 298 3.54 -12.73 -16.95
C GLU A 298 3.71 -14.19 -17.37
N VAL A 299 4.47 -14.94 -16.59
CA VAL A 299 4.76 -16.37 -16.86
C VAL A 299 4.23 -17.30 -15.78
N ARG A 300 4.00 -16.79 -14.55
CA ARG A 300 3.45 -17.55 -13.43
C ARG A 300 2.70 -16.63 -12.48
N ARG A 301 1.73 -17.23 -11.78
CA ARG A 301 0.97 -16.55 -10.73
C ARG A 301 0.68 -17.50 -9.59
N SER A 302 0.78 -17.03 -8.37
CA SER A 302 0.33 -17.71 -7.16
C SER A 302 -0.61 -16.79 -6.39
N THR A 303 -1.73 -17.31 -5.94
CA THR A 303 -2.71 -16.57 -5.13
C THR A 303 -3.00 -17.37 -3.88
N GLU A 304 -2.67 -16.77 -2.73
CA GLU A 304 -3.01 -17.34 -1.43
C GLU A 304 -4.28 -16.66 -0.91
N ARG A 305 -5.22 -17.48 -0.46
CA ARG A 305 -6.52 -17.07 0.11
C ARG A 305 -6.57 -17.40 1.59
N LEU A 306 -7.44 -16.66 2.31
CA LEU A 306 -7.82 -17.01 3.68
C LEU A 306 -8.76 -18.20 3.69
#